data_66ede3f1207f262b61147f2636f0ba64
#
_entry.id   66ede3f1207f262b61147f2636f0ba64
#
_cell.length_a   1.000
_cell.length_b   1.000
_cell.length_c   1.000
_cell.angle_alpha   90.00
_cell.angle_beta   90.00
_cell.angle_gamma   90.00
#
_symmetry.space_group_name_H-M   'P 1'
#
loop_
_entity.id
_entity.type
_entity.pdbx_description
1 polymer ?
#
loop_
_entity_poly.entity_id
_entity_poly.type
_entity_poly.pdbx_seq_one_letter_code
_entity_poly.pdbx_strand_id
1 'polypeptide(L)' 'NRLKVVLVEQGKTGKWLAGEIGKSTCTVSKWCSNTVQPDLKTLNDIANILQVDVKDLIVSNSKP' A
#
# COMPACT_ATOMS: atom_id res chain seq x y z
N ASN A 1 -7.49 1.51 -2.60
CA ASN A 1 -6.12 1.73 -3.04
C ASN A 1 -5.59 0.51 -3.80
N ARG A 2 -4.47 0.66 -4.44
CA ARG A 2 -3.87 -0.40 -5.25
C ARG A 2 -2.67 -1.06 -4.58
N LEU A 3 -2.58 -0.96 -3.26
CA LEU A 3 -1.42 -1.47 -2.55
C LEU A 3 -1.19 -2.97 -2.79
N LYS A 4 -2.25 -3.76 -2.71
CA LYS A 4 -2.11 -5.20 -2.92
C LYS A 4 -1.59 -5.52 -4.31
N VAL A 5 -2.10 -4.82 -5.32
CA VAL A 5 -1.68 -5.03 -6.70
C VAL A 5 -0.19 -4.74 -6.85
N VAL A 6 0.26 -3.62 -6.29
CA VAL A 6 1.66 -3.22 -6.39
C VAL A 6 2.55 -4.23 -5.67
N LEU A 7 2.13 -4.68 -4.48
CA LEU A 7 2.89 -5.69 -3.75
C LEU A 7 3.05 -6.97 -4.57
N VAL A 8 1.95 -7.44 -5.15
CA VAL A 8 1.98 -8.65 -5.96
C VAL A 8 2.88 -8.47 -7.18
N GLU A 9 2.78 -7.33 -7.84
CA GLU A 9 3.62 -7.06 -9.01
C GLU A 9 5.10 -7.06 -8.68
N GLN A 10 5.45 -6.67 -7.47
CA GLN A 10 6.84 -6.64 -7.04
C GLN A 10 7.28 -7.91 -6.33
N GLY A 11 6.39 -8.89 -6.20
CA GLY A 11 6.70 -10.12 -5.51
C GLY A 11 6.88 -9.95 -4.02
N LYS A 12 6.21 -8.95 -3.43
CA LYS A 12 6.30 -8.67 -2.00
C LYS A 12 5.01 -9.06 -1.31
N THR A 13 5.08 -9.24 0.02
CA THR A 13 3.91 -9.59 0.81
C THR A 13 3.54 -8.45 1.75
N GLY A 14 2.28 -8.48 2.23
CA GLY A 14 1.87 -7.51 3.25
C GLY A 14 2.69 -7.66 4.52
N LYS A 15 3.07 -8.88 4.88
CA LYS A 15 3.91 -9.12 6.05
C LYS A 15 5.26 -8.42 5.89
N TRP A 16 5.86 -8.55 4.72
CA TRP A 16 7.12 -7.86 4.43
C TRP A 16 6.96 -6.35 4.59
N LEU A 17 5.90 -5.79 4.02
CA LEU A 17 5.67 -4.35 4.12
C LEU A 17 5.46 -3.92 5.56
N ALA A 18 4.71 -4.71 6.33
CA ALA A 18 4.47 -4.40 7.74
C ALA A 18 5.80 -4.25 8.49
N GLY A 19 6.74 -5.15 8.24
CA GLY A 19 8.06 -5.05 8.84
C GLY A 19 8.82 -3.82 8.40
N GLU A 20 8.72 -3.47 7.13
CA GLU A 20 9.45 -2.33 6.59
C GLU A 20 8.91 -1.00 7.09
N ILE A 21 7.59 -0.90 7.26
CA ILE A 21 6.97 0.36 7.65
C ILE A 21 6.76 0.47 9.15
N GLY A 22 6.99 -0.61 9.90
CA GLY A 22 6.84 -0.58 11.35
C GLY A 22 5.40 -0.62 11.81
N LYS A 23 4.52 -1.26 11.04
CA LYS A 23 3.12 -1.43 11.41
C LYS A 23 2.81 -2.90 11.57
N SER A 24 1.64 -3.20 12.16
CA SER A 24 1.25 -4.60 12.32
C SER A 24 0.78 -5.17 10.99
N THR A 25 0.89 -6.50 10.84
CA THR A 25 0.40 -7.17 9.65
C THR A 25 -1.12 -6.99 9.51
N CYS A 26 -1.82 -6.92 10.64
CA CYS A 26 -3.26 -6.67 10.63
C CYS A 26 -3.60 -5.32 9.99
N THR A 27 -2.85 -4.28 10.36
CA THR A 27 -3.06 -2.95 9.80
C THR A 27 -2.81 -2.96 8.30
N VAL A 28 -1.71 -3.56 7.86
CA VAL A 28 -1.39 -3.63 6.44
C VAL A 28 -2.43 -4.45 5.68
N SER A 29 -2.91 -5.53 6.28
CA SER A 29 -3.96 -6.34 5.67
C SER A 29 -5.23 -5.54 5.44
N LYS A 30 -5.60 -4.67 6.39
CA LYS A 30 -6.77 -3.81 6.23
C LYS A 30 -6.57 -2.81 5.09
N TRP A 31 -5.37 -2.29 4.93
CA TRP A 31 -5.06 -1.42 3.79
C TRP A 31 -5.20 -2.17 2.47
N CYS A 32 -4.68 -3.39 2.41
CA CYS A 32 -4.73 -4.20 1.19
C CYS A 32 -6.16 -4.58 0.81
N SER A 33 -7.02 -4.79 1.80
CA SER A 33 -8.42 -5.13 1.54
C SER A 33 -9.31 -3.92 1.37
N ASN A 34 -8.75 -2.72 1.46
CA ASN A 34 -9.48 -1.45 1.36
C ASN A 34 -10.50 -1.27 2.47
N THR A 35 -10.34 -2.00 3.58
CA THR A 35 -11.18 -1.83 4.76
C THR A 35 -10.85 -0.52 5.47
N VAL A 36 -9.55 -0.20 5.54
CA VAL A 36 -9.04 1.03 6.11
C VAL A 36 -8.04 1.60 5.12
N GLN A 37 -8.06 2.92 4.93
CA GLN A 37 -7.10 3.57 4.04
C GLN A 37 -5.97 4.17 4.86
N PRO A 38 -4.72 4.02 4.42
CA PRO A 38 -3.61 4.72 5.06
C PRO A 38 -3.72 6.23 4.77
N ASP A 39 -3.23 7.05 5.69
CA ASP A 39 -3.22 8.48 5.45
C ASP A 39 -2.14 8.84 4.43
N LEU A 40 -2.11 10.11 4.03
CA LEU A 40 -1.20 10.55 2.97
C LEU A 40 0.26 10.35 3.36
N LYS A 41 0.61 10.64 4.61
CA LYS A 41 1.99 10.45 5.07
C LYS A 41 2.39 8.98 4.96
N THR A 42 1.50 8.09 5.39
CA THR A 42 1.75 6.65 5.33
C THR A 42 1.84 6.19 3.88
N LEU A 43 0.98 6.70 3.00
CA LEU A 43 1.07 6.38 1.58
C LEU A 43 2.40 6.80 0.98
N ASN A 44 2.90 7.97 1.35
CA ASN A 44 4.22 8.42 0.89
C ASN A 44 5.32 7.49 1.39
N ASP A 45 5.24 7.06 2.65
CA ASP A 45 6.23 6.13 3.20
C ASP A 45 6.19 4.80 2.45
N ILE A 46 5.00 4.30 2.17
CA ILE A 46 4.84 3.05 1.41
C ILE A 46 5.42 3.21 0.01
N ALA A 47 5.13 4.33 -0.65
CA ALA A 47 5.62 4.58 -1.98
C ALA A 47 7.15 4.60 -2.01
N ASN A 48 7.77 5.21 -1.01
CA ASN A 48 9.23 5.23 -0.90
C ASN A 48 9.79 3.83 -0.69
N ILE A 49 9.15 3.03 0.17
CA ILE A 49 9.59 1.66 0.43
C ILE A 49 9.50 0.81 -0.83
N LEU A 50 8.42 0.96 -1.59
CA LEU A 50 8.20 0.18 -2.80
C LEU A 50 8.84 0.81 -4.04
N GLN A 51 9.39 2.02 -3.90
CA GLN A 51 10.04 2.76 -4.98
C GLN A 51 9.09 3.01 -6.15
N VAL A 52 7.89 3.45 -5.82
CA VAL A 52 6.87 3.84 -6.80
C VAL A 52 6.36 5.21 -6.45
N ASP A 53 5.63 5.84 -7.38
CA ASP A 53 4.95 7.10 -7.08
C ASP A 53 3.74 6.83 -6.22
N VAL A 54 3.42 7.79 -5.35
CA VAL A 54 2.24 7.64 -4.48
C VAL A 54 0.97 7.49 -5.32
N LYS A 55 0.92 8.10 -6.49
CA LYS A 55 -0.24 7.98 -7.37
C LYS A 55 -0.45 6.55 -7.86
N ASP A 56 0.60 5.74 -7.88
CA ASP A 56 0.48 4.34 -8.27
C ASP A 56 -0.24 3.51 -7.22
N LEU A 57 -0.36 4.03 -6.02
CA LEU A 57 -1.05 3.37 -4.92
C LEU A 57 -2.50 3.84 -4.78
N ILE A 58 -2.87 4.91 -5.47
CA ILE A 58 -4.20 5.48 -5.36
C ILE A 58 -5.07 4.90 -6.46
N VAL A 59 -6.27 4.46 -6.08
CA VAL A 59 -7.22 3.96 -7.07
C VAL A 59 -7.66 5.13 -7.94
N SER A 60 -7.51 4.97 -9.24
CA SER A 60 -8.03 5.95 -10.18
C SER A 60 -9.52 5.68 -10.36
N ASN A 61 -10.33 6.62 -9.97
CA ASN A 61 -11.77 6.52 -10.14
C ASN A 61 -12.21 7.22 -11.39
N SER A 62 -11.39 7.20 -12.31
CA SER A 62 -11.82 7.77 -13.54
C SER A 62 -12.96 6.97 -14.06
N LYS A 63 -13.62 7.15 -14.01
CA LYS A 63 -14.35 6.38 -14.66
C LYS A 63 -14.94 7.09 -15.27
N PRO A 64 -14.68 6.94 -15.50
CA PRO A 64 -15.00 7.34 -16.49
C PRO A 64 -15.70 7.57 -16.83
#